data_7d9f8e236e23deb63a6a045d1ba7f7f0
#
_entry.id   7d9f8e236e23deb63a6a045d1ba7f7f0
#
_cell.length_a   1.000
_cell.length_b   1.000
_cell.length_c   1.000
_cell.angle_alpha   90.00
_cell.angle_beta   90.00
_cell.angle_gamma   90.00
#
_symmetry.space_group_name_H-M   'P 1'
#
loop_
_entity.id
_entity.type
_entity.pdbx_description
1 polymer ?
#
loop_
_entity_poly.entity_id
_entity_poly.type
_entity_poly.pdbx_seq_one_letter_code
_entity_poly.pdbx_strand_id
1 'polypeptide(L)'
;MWQNIQGHDTIVERFRRAFGRGRLAGSFLFTGAPGVGKRRFAFALAMGLLCKKQDDLNPCGVCDSCKLFGGKDATEFDFEGSAFVSPHPDLYYISKPPDKSFLPMELLVGDKEHRGRAGLCYNISRTPFLQNGKVAIINDADFFNAEGANALLKTLEEPPPDAVLILIGTSTAKQLPTIRSRCQIVRFSPLSPEVLSAILVEKGIALSTAQGEKWAIQAEGSLDQAKELADGDVDSLRTELTKHLTASHWDAVAIAAKLNGLVEALGKDAPLRRRRLRLIFGLAVDHFRNEMQSADSRRAARRLERTLDALEHVDRNVNLPYVIEAWSVALGKGH
;
A
#
# COMPACT_ATOMS: atom_id res chain seq x y z
N MET A 1 -2.77 19.94 8.48
CA MET A 1 -2.37 18.54 8.30
C MET A 1 -3.48 17.69 7.69
N TRP A 2 -4.70 17.69 8.27
CA TRP A 2 -5.86 17.04 7.62
C TRP A 2 -6.17 17.64 6.24
N GLN A 3 -5.82 18.90 6.00
CA GLN A 3 -5.91 19.55 4.67
C GLN A 3 -5.13 18.80 3.58
N ASN A 4 -4.11 18.02 3.97
CA ASN A 4 -3.33 17.21 3.05
C ASN A 4 -3.90 15.79 2.88
N ILE A 5 -5.02 15.45 3.57
CA ILE A 5 -5.77 14.21 3.41
C ILE A 5 -7.00 14.51 2.57
N GLN A 6 -6.87 14.35 1.26
CA GLN A 6 -7.93 14.60 0.31
C GLN A 6 -8.71 13.32 0.01
N GLY A 7 -10.03 13.43 -0.18
CA GLY A 7 -10.90 12.33 -0.57
C GLY A 7 -11.35 11.39 0.56
N HIS A 8 -10.99 11.69 1.83
CA HIS A 8 -11.38 10.88 2.98
C HIS A 8 -12.01 11.71 4.10
N ASP A 9 -12.66 12.83 3.77
CA ASP A 9 -13.23 13.79 4.72
C ASP A 9 -14.22 13.14 5.70
N THR A 10 -15.07 12.24 5.22
CA THR A 10 -15.99 11.46 6.06
C THR A 10 -15.28 10.61 7.10
N ILE A 11 -14.12 10.04 6.77
CA ILE A 11 -13.31 9.26 7.72
C ILE A 11 -12.68 10.19 8.74
N VAL A 12 -12.10 11.32 8.31
CA VAL A 12 -11.54 12.36 9.19
C VAL A 12 -12.58 12.80 10.22
N GLU A 13 -13.78 13.15 9.77
CA GLU A 13 -14.87 13.63 10.62
C GLU A 13 -15.32 12.57 11.64
N ARG A 14 -15.37 11.29 11.25
CA ARG A 14 -15.68 10.18 12.17
C ARG A 14 -14.64 10.05 13.26
N PHE A 15 -13.35 10.18 12.95
CA PHE A 15 -12.27 10.14 13.93
C PHE A 15 -12.33 11.32 14.89
N ARG A 16 -12.56 12.53 14.39
CA ARG A 16 -12.73 13.73 15.21
C ARG A 16 -13.88 13.59 16.21
N ARG A 17 -15.05 13.15 15.74
CA ARG A 17 -16.21 12.91 16.61
C ARG A 17 -15.95 11.83 17.66
N ALA A 18 -15.27 10.74 17.28
CA ALA A 18 -14.93 9.68 18.22
C ALA A 18 -13.95 10.18 19.29
N PHE A 19 -12.95 10.94 18.89
CA PHE A 19 -11.95 11.54 19.75
C PHE A 19 -12.59 12.55 20.74
N GLY A 20 -13.37 13.51 20.22
CA GLY A 20 -14.04 14.52 21.05
C GLY A 20 -15.04 13.95 22.06
N ARG A 21 -15.52 12.71 21.84
CA ARG A 21 -16.38 11.98 22.79
C ARG A 21 -15.61 11.05 23.73
N GLY A 22 -14.27 11.00 23.65
CA GLY A 22 -13.46 10.06 24.42
C GLY A 22 -13.74 8.59 24.09
N ARG A 23 -14.21 8.29 22.88
CA ARG A 23 -14.61 6.94 22.44
C ARG A 23 -13.76 6.43 21.27
N LEU A 24 -12.52 6.86 21.19
CA LEU A 24 -11.62 6.34 20.19
C LEU A 24 -11.24 4.88 20.54
N ALA A 25 -11.38 3.97 19.60
CA ALA A 25 -10.97 2.58 19.80
C ALA A 25 -9.44 2.49 19.92
N GLY A 26 -8.94 1.51 20.67
CA GLY A 26 -7.50 1.28 20.81
C GLY A 26 -6.89 0.50 19.62
N SER A 27 -7.71 -0.18 18.80
CA SER A 27 -7.23 -0.99 17.69
C SER A 27 -8.06 -0.76 16.43
N PHE A 28 -7.39 -0.43 15.32
CA PHE A 28 -8.01 -0.16 14.02
C PHE A 28 -7.44 -1.07 12.94
N LEU A 29 -8.29 -1.45 11.98
CA LEU A 29 -7.89 -2.10 10.74
C LEU A 29 -8.33 -1.22 9.55
N PHE A 30 -7.36 -0.60 8.90
CA PHE A 30 -7.56 0.21 7.68
C PHE A 30 -7.49 -0.71 6.46
N THR A 31 -8.58 -0.77 5.69
CA THR A 31 -8.68 -1.60 4.50
C THR A 31 -9.07 -0.78 3.27
N GLY A 32 -8.62 -1.18 2.10
CA GLY A 32 -8.87 -0.53 0.82
C GLY A 32 -7.74 -0.81 -0.18
N ALA A 33 -7.94 -0.50 -1.45
CA ALA A 33 -6.96 -0.73 -2.49
C ALA A 33 -5.58 -0.09 -2.15
N PRO A 34 -4.47 -0.62 -2.70
CA PRO A 34 -3.17 0.06 -2.60
C PRO A 34 -3.24 1.48 -3.17
N GLY A 35 -2.43 2.40 -2.66
CA GLY A 35 -2.33 3.76 -3.21
C GLY A 35 -3.49 4.72 -2.90
N VAL A 36 -4.53 4.31 -2.15
CA VAL A 36 -5.67 5.19 -1.80
C VAL A 36 -5.41 6.12 -0.61
N GLY A 37 -4.20 6.12 -0.03
CA GLY A 37 -3.83 7.06 1.04
C GLY A 37 -3.93 6.53 2.48
N LYS A 38 -4.22 5.23 2.71
CA LYS A 38 -4.35 4.63 4.06
C LYS A 38 -3.17 4.91 4.99
N ARG A 39 -1.94 4.71 4.48
CA ARG A 39 -0.70 4.94 5.23
C ARG A 39 -0.55 6.42 5.60
N ARG A 40 -0.77 7.32 4.65
CA ARG A 40 -0.74 8.77 4.90
C ARG A 40 -1.76 9.18 5.97
N PHE A 41 -2.97 8.64 5.90
CA PHE A 41 -4.00 8.86 6.91
C PHE A 41 -3.57 8.35 8.30
N ALA A 42 -2.98 7.15 8.38
CA ALA A 42 -2.49 6.58 9.64
C ALA A 42 -1.44 7.47 10.32
N PHE A 43 -0.50 8.02 9.54
CA PHE A 43 0.50 8.95 10.06
C PHE A 43 -0.12 10.30 10.47
N ALA A 44 -1.05 10.84 9.70
CA ALA A 44 -1.76 12.06 10.07
C ALA A 44 -2.52 11.88 11.39
N LEU A 45 -3.20 10.73 11.56
CA LEU A 45 -3.86 10.38 12.81
C LEU A 45 -2.86 10.24 13.97
N ALA A 46 -1.73 9.57 13.75
CA ALA A 46 -0.69 9.42 14.77
C ALA A 46 -0.15 10.78 15.24
N MET A 47 0.11 11.71 14.31
CA MET A 47 0.57 13.06 14.67
C MET A 47 -0.48 13.82 15.48
N GLY A 48 -1.76 13.69 15.15
CA GLY A 48 -2.85 14.29 15.93
C GLY A 48 -2.92 13.72 17.34
N LEU A 49 -2.83 12.39 17.47
CA LEU A 49 -2.88 11.69 18.77
C LEU A 49 -1.67 11.98 19.66
N LEU A 50 -0.49 12.11 19.08
CA LEU A 50 0.76 12.35 19.81
C LEU A 50 1.03 13.84 20.08
N CYS A 51 0.21 14.76 19.55
CA CYS A 51 0.36 16.19 19.78
C CYS A 51 0.06 16.57 21.23
N LYS A 52 0.96 17.30 21.90
CA LYS A 52 0.75 17.79 23.30
C LYS A 52 -0.40 18.79 23.45
N LYS A 53 -0.72 19.50 22.37
CA LYS A 53 -1.83 20.46 22.30
C LYS A 53 -2.89 19.90 21.38
N GLN A 54 -3.50 18.79 21.78
CA GLN A 54 -4.54 18.14 21.01
C GLN A 54 -5.77 19.04 20.92
N ASP A 55 -6.03 19.53 19.71
CA ASP A 55 -7.25 20.23 19.39
C ASP A 55 -7.92 19.50 18.21
N ASP A 56 -8.95 18.74 18.54
CA ASP A 56 -9.73 17.98 17.57
C ASP A 56 -8.87 17.14 16.59
N LEU A 57 -7.86 16.46 17.13
CA LEU A 57 -6.84 15.69 16.36
C LEU A 57 -6.01 16.54 15.39
N ASN A 58 -6.04 17.85 15.48
CA ASN A 58 -5.15 18.72 14.69
C ASN A 58 -3.81 18.87 15.42
N PRO A 59 -2.69 18.44 14.83
CA PRO A 59 -1.40 18.69 15.42
C PRO A 59 -1.08 20.20 15.38
N CYS A 60 -0.59 20.73 16.50
CA CYS A 60 -0.32 22.17 16.62
C CYS A 60 0.89 22.64 15.81
N GLY A 61 1.75 21.71 15.34
CA GLY A 61 2.94 22.00 14.55
C GLY A 61 4.12 22.64 15.31
N VAL A 62 3.96 22.97 16.60
CA VAL A 62 4.96 23.76 17.37
C VAL A 62 5.44 23.09 18.66
N CYS A 63 4.72 22.10 19.20
CA CYS A 63 5.17 21.36 20.39
C CYS A 63 6.32 20.41 20.04
N ASP A 64 7.02 19.90 21.08
CA ASP A 64 8.18 19.01 20.89
C ASP A 64 7.81 17.76 20.09
N SER A 65 6.65 17.16 20.36
CA SER A 65 6.14 16.04 19.60
C SER A 65 5.96 16.39 18.10
N CYS A 66 5.29 17.51 17.79
CA CYS A 66 5.10 17.92 16.40
C CYS A 66 6.42 18.27 15.69
N LYS A 67 7.39 18.85 16.40
CA LYS A 67 8.72 19.16 15.83
C LYS A 67 9.46 17.90 15.39
N LEU A 68 9.32 16.79 16.12
CA LEU A 68 9.90 15.50 15.71
C LEU A 68 9.34 14.96 14.40
N PHE A 69 8.13 15.35 14.03
CA PHE A 69 7.52 15.07 12.74
C PHE A 69 7.82 16.11 11.65
N GLY A 70 8.78 17.04 11.86
CA GLY A 70 9.07 18.13 10.93
C GLY A 70 8.25 19.40 11.15
N GLY A 71 7.46 19.48 12.22
CA GLY A 71 6.69 20.68 12.59
C GLY A 71 5.57 20.99 11.61
N LYS A 72 5.41 22.28 11.24
CA LYS A 72 4.37 22.75 10.31
C LYS A 72 4.60 22.29 8.87
N ASP A 73 5.84 22.02 8.51
CA ASP A 73 6.28 21.68 7.16
C ASP A 73 6.31 20.14 6.92
N ALA A 74 5.82 19.36 7.89
CA ALA A 74 5.74 17.92 7.78
C ALA A 74 4.71 17.46 6.72
N THR A 75 5.01 17.71 5.47
CA THR A 75 4.14 17.39 4.33
C THR A 75 4.40 16.01 3.77
N GLU A 76 5.61 15.47 3.91
CA GLU A 76 5.98 14.16 3.38
C GLU A 76 6.91 13.43 4.34
N PHE A 77 6.45 12.26 4.80
CA PHE A 77 7.35 11.26 5.32
C PHE A 77 7.83 10.44 4.14
N ASP A 78 9.13 10.39 3.97
CA ASP A 78 9.73 9.49 2.99
C ASP A 78 9.64 8.07 3.55
N PHE A 79 8.73 7.28 2.95
CA PHE A 79 8.45 5.91 3.36
C PHE A 79 9.15 4.88 2.46
N GLU A 80 10.13 5.29 1.69
CA GLU A 80 10.88 4.40 0.83
C GLU A 80 11.85 3.56 1.68
N GLY A 81 11.47 2.31 1.85
CA GLY A 81 12.28 1.30 2.52
C GLY A 81 11.60 0.64 3.72
N SER A 82 11.93 -0.61 3.95
CA SER A 82 11.47 -1.43 5.09
C SER A 82 12.06 -1.01 6.44
N ALA A 83 13.01 -0.09 6.44
CA ALA A 83 13.76 0.38 7.60
C ALA A 83 13.35 1.81 8.04
N PHE A 84 12.06 2.14 7.96
CA PHE A 84 11.59 3.41 8.50
C PHE A 84 11.82 3.47 10.00
N VAL A 85 12.77 4.30 10.42
CA VAL A 85 12.96 4.65 11.83
C VAL A 85 12.09 5.88 12.09
N SER A 86 11.07 5.71 12.93
CA SER A 86 10.22 6.82 13.33
C SER A 86 11.06 7.91 14.00
N PRO A 87 10.93 9.18 13.59
CA PRO A 87 11.57 10.28 14.29
C PRO A 87 10.97 10.54 15.68
N HIS A 88 9.77 10.00 15.96
CA HIS A 88 9.06 10.18 17.23
C HIS A 88 9.20 8.93 18.10
N PRO A 89 9.65 9.03 19.37
CA PRO A 89 9.93 7.88 20.22
C PRO A 89 8.68 7.06 20.61
N ASP A 90 7.49 7.67 20.56
CA ASP A 90 6.21 7.03 20.88
C ASP A 90 5.41 6.63 19.62
N LEU A 91 6.00 6.73 18.43
CA LEU A 91 5.46 6.19 17.18
C LEU A 91 6.28 4.99 16.72
N TYR A 92 5.64 3.84 16.64
CA TYR A 92 6.23 2.61 16.12
C TYR A 92 5.65 2.30 14.75
N TYR A 93 6.52 2.09 13.78
CA TYR A 93 6.12 1.68 12.43
C TYR A 93 6.83 0.39 12.06
N ILE A 94 6.06 -0.59 11.63
CA ILE A 94 6.59 -1.82 11.05
C ILE A 94 5.90 -2.12 9.74
N SER A 95 6.64 -2.68 8.80
CA SER A 95 6.14 -3.18 7.52
C SER A 95 6.86 -4.48 7.16
N LYS A 96 6.30 -5.21 6.22
CA LYS A 96 6.91 -6.42 5.69
C LYS A 96 8.22 -6.06 4.99
N PRO A 97 9.36 -6.68 5.36
CA PRO A 97 10.60 -6.51 4.63
C PRO A 97 10.44 -6.94 3.17
N PRO A 98 11.08 -6.27 2.21
CA PRO A 98 10.91 -6.56 0.78
C PRO A 98 11.40 -7.95 0.37
N ASP A 99 12.38 -8.49 1.10
CA ASP A 99 12.98 -9.82 0.90
C ASP A 99 12.17 -10.96 1.54
N LYS A 100 11.15 -10.64 2.37
CA LYS A 100 10.32 -11.64 3.05
C LYS A 100 8.95 -11.78 2.38
N SER A 101 8.37 -12.98 2.44
CA SER A 101 7.01 -13.27 1.97
C SER A 101 5.93 -13.00 3.02
N PHE A 102 6.33 -12.83 4.29
CA PHE A 102 5.44 -12.53 5.42
C PHE A 102 6.07 -11.50 6.34
N LEU A 103 5.26 -10.92 7.23
CA LEU A 103 5.71 -9.98 8.26
C LEU A 103 6.33 -10.79 9.41
N PRO A 104 7.66 -10.68 9.66
CA PRO A 104 8.35 -11.49 10.65
C PRO A 104 7.82 -11.27 12.07
N MET A 105 7.63 -12.35 12.82
CA MET A 105 7.16 -12.31 14.21
C MET A 105 8.13 -11.56 15.12
N GLU A 106 9.42 -11.59 14.81
CA GLU A 106 10.47 -10.89 15.54
C GLU A 106 10.23 -9.38 15.64
N LEU A 107 9.63 -8.78 14.62
CA LEU A 107 9.23 -7.37 14.63
C LEU A 107 8.15 -7.08 15.66
N LEU A 108 7.31 -8.08 15.98
CA LEU A 108 6.20 -7.95 16.92
C LEU A 108 6.60 -8.22 18.36
N VAL A 109 7.37 -9.30 18.62
CA VAL A 109 7.65 -9.78 19.97
C VAL A 109 9.14 -9.91 20.31
N GLY A 110 10.03 -9.47 19.43
CA GLY A 110 11.46 -9.63 19.53
C GLY A 110 11.96 -10.98 19.00
N ASP A 111 13.26 -11.10 18.80
CA ASP A 111 13.93 -12.32 18.40
C ASP A 111 13.91 -13.39 19.52
N LYS A 112 14.55 -14.54 19.28
CA LYS A 112 14.55 -15.65 20.24
C LYS A 112 15.19 -15.28 21.59
N GLU A 113 16.23 -14.45 21.57
CA GLU A 113 16.97 -14.04 22.76
C GLU A 113 16.26 -12.92 23.54
N HIS A 114 15.52 -12.07 22.85
CA HIS A 114 14.86 -10.91 23.40
C HIS A 114 13.33 -11.02 23.39
N ARG A 115 12.78 -12.23 23.30
CA ARG A 115 11.33 -12.46 23.23
C ARG A 115 10.61 -11.91 24.44
N GLY A 116 9.62 -11.03 24.20
CA GLY A 116 8.88 -10.32 25.25
C GLY A 116 9.65 -9.18 25.94
N ARG A 117 10.88 -8.88 25.48
CA ARG A 117 11.68 -7.74 25.94
C ARG A 117 12.05 -6.78 24.81
N ALA A 118 11.65 -7.10 23.60
CA ALA A 118 11.82 -6.30 22.41
C ALA A 118 10.60 -6.45 21.48
N GLY A 119 10.60 -5.75 20.34
CA GLY A 119 9.53 -5.77 19.37
C GLY A 119 8.38 -4.79 19.71
N LEU A 120 7.42 -4.71 18.80
CA LEU A 120 6.34 -3.73 18.88
C LEU A 120 5.48 -3.90 20.13
N CYS A 121 5.09 -5.14 20.47
CA CYS A 121 4.22 -5.41 21.63
C CYS A 121 4.86 -4.99 22.95
N TYR A 122 6.17 -5.22 23.10
CA TYR A 122 6.90 -4.76 24.27
C TYR A 122 7.00 -3.23 24.31
N ASN A 123 7.37 -2.62 23.20
CA ASN A 123 7.58 -1.18 23.14
C ASN A 123 6.25 -0.40 23.36
N ILE A 124 5.13 -0.88 22.80
CA ILE A 124 3.84 -0.22 22.98
C ILE A 124 3.32 -0.32 24.42
N SER A 125 3.69 -1.37 25.16
CA SER A 125 3.25 -1.58 26.57
C SER A 125 4.02 -0.74 27.59
N ARG A 126 5.12 -0.09 27.19
CA ARG A 126 5.90 0.77 28.11
C ARG A 126 5.28 2.14 28.24
N THR A 127 5.63 2.85 29.32
CA THR A 127 5.22 4.24 29.51
C THR A 127 5.63 5.11 28.32
N PRO A 128 4.75 5.99 27.83
CA PRO A 128 5.08 6.94 26.77
C PRO A 128 6.25 7.85 27.15
N PHE A 129 7.17 8.06 26.23
CA PHE A 129 8.35 8.91 26.47
C PHE A 129 7.95 10.39 26.59
N LEU A 130 7.05 10.87 25.74
CA LEU A 130 6.56 12.25 25.75
C LEU A 130 5.21 12.43 26.46
N GLN A 131 4.73 11.43 27.19
CA GLN A 131 3.53 11.43 28.04
C GLN A 131 2.18 11.66 27.34
N ASN A 132 2.11 11.54 26.01
CA ASN A 132 0.89 11.77 25.22
C ASN A 132 0.33 10.50 24.57
N GLY A 133 0.62 9.34 25.14
CA GLY A 133 0.23 8.07 24.55
C GLY A 133 1.24 7.54 23.52
N LYS A 134 0.90 6.42 22.92
CA LYS A 134 1.71 5.72 21.91
C LYS A 134 0.89 5.31 20.72
N VAL A 135 1.51 5.30 19.56
CA VAL A 135 0.87 4.82 18.34
C VAL A 135 1.75 3.76 17.68
N ALA A 136 1.13 2.65 17.29
CA ALA A 136 1.77 1.61 16.49
C ALA A 136 1.08 1.51 15.13
N ILE A 137 1.82 1.66 14.05
CA ILE A 137 1.34 1.45 12.68
C ILE A 137 1.98 0.18 12.15
N ILE A 138 1.15 -0.80 11.82
CA ILE A 138 1.55 -2.07 11.24
C ILE A 138 1.07 -2.08 9.80
N ASN A 139 1.96 -1.76 8.89
CA ASN A 139 1.68 -1.82 7.46
C ASN A 139 1.78 -3.27 6.96
N ASP A 140 1.20 -3.58 5.81
CA ASP A 140 1.22 -4.91 5.21
C ASP A 140 0.60 -6.01 6.08
N ALA A 141 -0.49 -5.69 6.81
CA ALA A 141 -1.18 -6.65 7.67
C ALA A 141 -1.76 -7.88 6.91
N ASP A 142 -1.88 -7.81 5.59
CA ASP A 142 -2.26 -8.94 4.73
C ASP A 142 -1.22 -10.08 4.74
N PHE A 143 0.00 -9.78 5.18
CA PHE A 143 1.13 -10.71 5.18
C PHE A 143 1.45 -11.29 6.57
N PHE A 144 0.53 -11.22 7.50
CA PHE A 144 0.66 -11.97 8.74
C PHE A 144 0.62 -13.47 8.48
N ASN A 145 1.58 -14.20 9.06
CA ASN A 145 1.43 -15.63 9.27
C ASN A 145 0.63 -15.88 10.57
N ALA A 146 0.21 -17.13 10.80
CA ALA A 146 -0.59 -17.48 11.98
C ALA A 146 0.13 -17.15 13.31
N GLU A 147 1.45 -17.35 13.37
CA GLU A 147 2.25 -17.08 14.57
C GLU A 147 2.33 -15.59 14.87
N GLY A 148 2.63 -14.76 13.86
CA GLY A 148 2.68 -13.30 14.00
C GLY A 148 1.34 -12.71 14.39
N ALA A 149 0.26 -13.18 13.77
CA ALA A 149 -1.08 -12.75 14.14
C ALA A 149 -1.39 -13.10 15.61
N ASN A 150 -1.14 -14.35 16.03
CA ASN A 150 -1.40 -14.80 17.40
C ASN A 150 -0.58 -14.00 18.43
N ALA A 151 0.65 -13.64 18.13
CA ALA A 151 1.50 -12.82 18.99
C ALA A 151 0.89 -11.43 19.27
N LEU A 152 0.11 -10.89 18.33
CA LEU A 152 -0.51 -9.56 18.43
C LEU A 152 -1.89 -9.58 19.11
N LEU A 153 -2.59 -10.75 19.15
CA LEU A 153 -3.98 -10.83 19.59
C LEU A 153 -4.23 -10.21 20.97
N LYS A 154 -3.38 -10.53 21.96
CA LYS A 154 -3.52 -9.98 23.29
C LYS A 154 -3.43 -8.46 23.32
N THR A 155 -2.50 -7.88 22.55
CA THR A 155 -2.33 -6.43 22.48
C THR A 155 -3.48 -5.75 21.73
N LEU A 156 -4.10 -6.44 20.77
CA LEU A 156 -5.27 -5.93 20.06
C LEU A 156 -6.54 -5.99 20.91
N GLU A 157 -6.67 -7.01 21.74
CA GLU A 157 -7.82 -7.23 22.61
C GLU A 157 -7.83 -6.25 23.78
N GLU A 158 -6.68 -6.08 24.43
CA GLU A 158 -6.46 -5.18 25.56
C GLU A 158 -5.27 -4.24 25.24
N PRO A 159 -5.49 -3.23 24.39
CA PRO A 159 -4.45 -2.24 24.11
C PRO A 159 -3.99 -1.57 25.42
N PRO A 160 -2.70 -1.32 25.60
CA PRO A 160 -2.21 -0.56 26.75
C PRO A 160 -2.93 0.80 26.85
N PRO A 161 -3.09 1.35 28.06
CA PRO A 161 -3.65 2.68 28.22
C PRO A 161 -2.98 3.71 27.34
N ASP A 162 -3.75 4.58 26.73
CA ASP A 162 -3.29 5.64 25.81
C ASP A 162 -2.50 5.14 24.58
N ALA A 163 -2.65 3.84 24.26
CA ALA A 163 -2.05 3.26 23.06
C ALA A 163 -3.10 3.07 21.95
N VAL A 164 -2.71 3.39 20.71
CA VAL A 164 -3.51 3.15 19.51
C VAL A 164 -2.73 2.30 18.52
N LEU A 165 -3.33 1.17 18.10
CA LEU A 165 -2.77 0.29 17.10
C LEU A 165 -3.53 0.46 15.77
N ILE A 166 -2.81 0.66 14.67
CA ILE A 166 -3.36 0.83 13.32
C ILE A 166 -2.75 -0.22 12.40
N LEU A 167 -3.56 -1.21 12.03
CA LEU A 167 -3.19 -2.21 11.05
C LEU A 167 -3.64 -1.73 9.66
N ILE A 168 -2.81 -1.88 8.65
CA ILE A 168 -3.11 -1.47 7.27
C ILE A 168 -3.04 -2.70 6.36
N GLY A 169 -4.17 -3.01 5.72
CA GLY A 169 -4.29 -4.09 4.74
C GLY A 169 -5.01 -3.65 3.47
N THR A 170 -5.11 -4.56 2.49
CA THR A 170 -5.78 -4.28 1.22
C THR A 170 -7.26 -4.62 1.24
N SER A 171 -7.66 -5.67 1.96
CA SER A 171 -9.06 -6.04 2.08
C SER A 171 -9.35 -6.77 3.40
N THR A 172 -10.61 -6.75 3.82
CA THR A 172 -11.06 -7.51 5.00
C THR A 172 -11.02 -9.03 4.77
N ALA A 173 -11.12 -9.49 3.52
CA ALA A 173 -11.09 -10.91 3.17
C ALA A 173 -9.69 -11.51 3.36
N LYS A 174 -8.64 -10.73 3.16
CA LYS A 174 -7.25 -11.17 3.38
C LYS A 174 -6.84 -11.18 4.85
N GLN A 175 -7.66 -10.62 5.73
CA GLN A 175 -7.33 -10.55 7.15
C GLN A 175 -7.87 -11.76 7.91
N LEU A 176 -7.07 -12.26 8.84
CA LEU A 176 -7.48 -13.35 9.71
C LEU A 176 -8.73 -12.97 10.53
N PRO A 177 -9.70 -13.89 10.70
CA PRO A 177 -10.91 -13.62 11.49
C PRO A 177 -10.60 -13.12 12.91
N THR A 178 -9.53 -13.64 13.51
CA THR A 178 -9.06 -13.29 14.84
C THR A 178 -8.58 -11.83 14.96
N ILE A 179 -7.96 -11.28 13.93
CA ILE A 179 -7.60 -9.85 13.83
C ILE A 179 -8.85 -9.00 13.61
N ARG A 180 -9.71 -9.42 12.66
CA ARG A 180 -10.92 -8.69 12.30
C ARG A 180 -11.89 -8.50 13.47
N SER A 181 -12.01 -9.49 14.35
CA SER A 181 -12.92 -9.42 15.50
C SER A 181 -12.46 -8.46 16.59
N ARG A 182 -11.18 -8.07 16.60
CA ARG A 182 -10.54 -7.23 17.62
C ARG A 182 -10.25 -5.80 17.19
N CYS A 183 -10.44 -5.51 15.91
CA CYS A 183 -10.14 -4.18 15.34
C CYS A 183 -11.41 -3.48 14.85
N GLN A 184 -11.50 -2.19 15.09
CA GLN A 184 -12.49 -1.37 14.39
C GLN A 184 -12.09 -1.22 12.93
N ILE A 185 -12.91 -1.74 12.03
CA ILE A 185 -12.63 -1.72 10.59
C ILE A 185 -12.97 -0.34 10.02
N VAL A 186 -11.99 0.27 9.35
CA VAL A 186 -12.14 1.52 8.58
C VAL A 186 -11.86 1.22 7.12
N ARG A 187 -12.87 1.41 6.28
CA ARG A 187 -12.77 1.15 4.84
C ARG A 187 -12.44 2.44 4.10
N PHE A 188 -11.36 2.42 3.34
CA PHE A 188 -10.93 3.49 2.46
C PHE A 188 -11.42 3.19 1.04
N SER A 189 -12.24 4.06 0.51
CA SER A 189 -12.66 3.99 -0.89
C SER A 189 -11.55 4.48 -1.81
N PRO A 190 -11.53 4.05 -3.08
CA PRO A 190 -10.73 4.70 -4.12
C PRO A 190 -10.95 6.21 -4.15
N LEU A 191 -9.91 6.97 -4.46
CA LEU A 191 -10.03 8.41 -4.65
C LEU A 191 -10.88 8.70 -5.90
N SER A 192 -11.72 9.72 -5.84
CA SER A 192 -12.45 10.12 -7.05
C SER A 192 -11.48 10.66 -8.11
N PRO A 193 -11.81 10.54 -9.41
CA PRO A 193 -10.96 11.06 -10.48
C PRO A 193 -10.61 12.54 -10.31
N GLU A 194 -11.54 13.34 -9.82
CA GLU A 194 -11.36 14.79 -9.60
C GLU A 194 -10.31 15.02 -8.49
N VAL A 195 -10.44 14.32 -7.36
CA VAL A 195 -9.51 14.42 -6.23
C VAL A 195 -8.12 13.92 -6.64
N LEU A 196 -8.05 12.77 -7.32
CA LEU A 196 -6.78 12.22 -7.75
C LEU A 196 -6.09 13.11 -8.78
N SER A 197 -6.84 13.65 -9.75
CA SER A 197 -6.31 14.62 -10.72
C SER A 197 -5.74 15.86 -10.03
N ALA A 198 -6.45 16.42 -9.06
CA ALA A 198 -5.97 17.58 -8.29
C ALA A 198 -4.66 17.26 -7.55
N ILE A 199 -4.55 16.09 -6.91
CA ILE A 199 -3.34 15.64 -6.24
C ILE A 199 -2.17 15.50 -7.23
N LEU A 200 -2.41 14.96 -8.43
CA LEU A 200 -1.38 14.77 -9.45
C LEU A 200 -0.83 16.10 -9.95
N VAL A 201 -1.68 17.09 -10.14
CA VAL A 201 -1.28 18.44 -10.55
C VAL A 201 -0.56 19.17 -9.42
N GLU A 202 -1.10 19.12 -8.18
CA GLU A 202 -0.47 19.75 -7.00
C GLU A 202 0.95 19.23 -6.75
N LYS A 203 1.17 17.93 -6.98
CA LYS A 203 2.49 17.28 -6.82
C LYS A 203 3.41 17.43 -8.03
N GLY A 204 2.98 18.13 -9.07
CA GLY A 204 3.77 18.28 -10.29
C GLY A 204 3.98 16.98 -11.09
N ILE A 205 3.20 15.93 -10.79
CA ILE A 205 3.23 14.66 -11.51
C ILE A 205 2.54 14.82 -12.86
N ALA A 206 1.39 15.50 -12.89
CA ALA A 206 0.71 15.91 -14.12
C ALA A 206 1.01 17.37 -14.43
N LEU A 207 1.33 17.67 -15.69
CA LEU A 207 1.65 19.02 -16.17
C LEU A 207 0.39 19.83 -16.47
N SER A 208 -0.77 19.18 -16.59
CA SER A 208 -2.05 19.82 -16.86
C SER A 208 -3.22 19.04 -16.21
N THR A 209 -4.33 19.72 -15.98
CA THR A 209 -5.56 19.09 -15.45
C THR A 209 -6.05 17.99 -16.37
N ALA A 210 -6.04 18.19 -17.70
CA ALA A 210 -6.46 17.18 -18.66
C ALA A 210 -5.59 15.91 -18.60
N GLN A 211 -4.28 16.04 -18.40
CA GLN A 211 -3.38 14.91 -18.22
C GLN A 211 -3.64 14.22 -16.88
N GLY A 212 -3.87 14.98 -15.81
CA GLY A 212 -4.21 14.47 -14.49
C GLY A 212 -5.53 13.68 -14.51
N GLU A 213 -6.56 14.18 -15.17
CA GLU A 213 -7.85 13.50 -15.33
C GLU A 213 -7.70 12.17 -16.09
N LYS A 214 -6.96 12.17 -17.20
CA LYS A 214 -6.68 10.95 -17.97
C LYS A 214 -6.05 9.87 -17.09
N TRP A 215 -5.02 10.21 -16.33
CA TRP A 215 -4.34 9.26 -15.44
C TRP A 215 -5.19 8.88 -14.22
N ALA A 216 -5.97 9.79 -13.67
CA ALA A 216 -6.86 9.54 -12.55
C ALA A 216 -7.94 8.50 -12.88
N ILE A 217 -8.53 8.58 -14.07
CA ILE A 217 -9.51 7.60 -14.55
C ILE A 217 -8.86 6.23 -14.71
N GLN A 218 -7.67 6.17 -15.34
CA GLN A 218 -6.96 4.90 -15.59
C GLN A 218 -6.42 4.26 -14.30
N ALA A 219 -6.08 5.07 -13.30
CA ALA A 219 -5.55 4.61 -12.02
C ALA A 219 -6.62 4.12 -11.04
N GLU A 220 -7.90 4.13 -11.42
CA GLU A 220 -9.01 3.62 -10.61
C GLU A 220 -8.97 4.13 -9.14
N GLY A 221 -8.56 5.39 -8.94
CA GLY A 221 -8.48 6.03 -7.62
C GLY A 221 -7.23 5.70 -6.80
N SER A 222 -6.20 5.10 -7.40
CA SER A 222 -4.91 4.79 -6.77
C SER A 222 -3.84 5.80 -7.18
N LEU A 223 -3.29 6.54 -6.21
CA LEU A 223 -2.16 7.46 -6.47
C LEU A 223 -0.89 6.70 -6.89
N ASP A 224 -0.67 5.51 -6.36
CA ASP A 224 0.51 4.71 -6.71
C ASP A 224 0.44 4.25 -8.17
N GLN A 225 -0.74 3.81 -8.64
CA GLN A 225 -0.97 3.49 -10.06
C GLN A 225 -0.88 4.74 -10.93
N ALA A 226 -1.42 5.87 -10.50
CA ALA A 226 -1.32 7.12 -11.26
C ALA A 226 0.14 7.57 -11.43
N LYS A 227 0.97 7.45 -10.40
CA LYS A 227 2.42 7.70 -10.49
C LYS A 227 3.10 6.76 -11.49
N GLU A 228 2.72 5.50 -11.49
CA GLU A 228 3.25 4.52 -12.45
C GLU A 228 2.84 4.85 -13.89
N LEU A 229 1.60 5.31 -14.11
CA LEU A 229 1.12 5.74 -15.41
C LEU A 229 1.79 7.05 -15.89
N ALA A 230 2.21 7.90 -14.97
CA ALA A 230 2.90 9.15 -15.25
C ALA A 230 4.39 8.96 -15.62
N ASP A 231 4.97 7.80 -15.30
CA ASP A 231 6.34 7.47 -15.68
C ASP A 231 6.41 7.36 -17.21
N GLY A 232 7.19 8.24 -17.85
CA GLY A 232 7.29 8.35 -19.31
C GLY A 232 7.69 7.04 -20.03
N ASP A 233 8.36 6.14 -19.31
CA ASP A 233 8.67 4.80 -19.79
C ASP A 233 7.41 3.93 -19.96
N VAL A 234 6.31 4.23 -19.27
CA VAL A 234 5.10 3.41 -19.30
C VAL A 234 4.29 3.60 -20.58
N ASP A 235 4.21 4.80 -21.12
CA ASP A 235 3.52 5.03 -22.40
C ASP A 235 4.26 4.34 -23.56
N SER A 236 5.59 4.30 -23.54
CA SER A 236 6.38 3.53 -24.50
C SER A 236 6.19 2.03 -24.32
N LEU A 237 6.20 1.54 -23.07
CA LEU A 237 5.92 0.14 -22.72
C LEU A 237 4.51 -0.29 -23.14
N ARG A 238 3.51 0.56 -22.91
CA ARG A 238 2.12 0.30 -23.32
C ARG A 238 2.03 0.17 -24.83
N THR A 239 2.59 1.11 -25.57
CA THR A 239 2.57 1.10 -27.04
C THR A 239 3.24 -0.15 -27.58
N GLU A 240 4.38 -0.50 -27.04
CA GLU A 240 5.15 -1.67 -27.44
C GLU A 240 4.45 -2.98 -27.08
N LEU A 241 3.93 -3.09 -25.85
CA LEU A 241 3.16 -4.24 -25.39
C LEU A 241 1.89 -4.43 -26.27
N THR A 242 1.14 -3.36 -26.51
CA THR A 242 -0.05 -3.40 -27.34
C THR A 242 0.27 -3.89 -28.75
N LYS A 243 1.37 -3.42 -29.35
CA LYS A 243 1.83 -3.88 -30.65
C LYS A 243 2.06 -5.41 -30.68
N HIS A 244 2.63 -5.98 -29.63
CA HIS A 244 2.82 -7.41 -29.51
C HIS A 244 1.52 -8.18 -29.25
N LEU A 245 0.64 -7.64 -28.38
CA LEU A 245 -0.65 -8.27 -28.05
C LEU A 245 -1.62 -8.32 -29.23
N THR A 246 -1.54 -7.34 -30.16
CA THR A 246 -2.39 -7.24 -31.36
C THR A 246 -1.76 -7.85 -32.60
N ALA A 247 -0.52 -8.34 -32.52
CA ALA A 247 0.16 -8.96 -33.65
C ALA A 247 -0.59 -10.21 -34.11
N SER A 248 -0.64 -10.44 -35.43
CA SER A 248 -1.26 -11.62 -36.05
C SER A 248 -0.51 -12.92 -35.75
N HIS A 249 0.76 -12.83 -35.41
CA HIS A 249 1.59 -13.96 -35.01
C HIS A 249 2.18 -13.71 -33.63
N TRP A 250 1.96 -14.65 -32.71
CA TRP A 250 2.46 -14.59 -31.35
C TRP A 250 3.77 -15.36 -31.20
N ASP A 251 4.87 -14.65 -31.04
CA ASP A 251 6.18 -15.25 -30.75
C ASP A 251 6.46 -15.19 -29.25
N ALA A 252 6.14 -16.29 -28.56
CA ALA A 252 6.30 -16.39 -27.11
C ALA A 252 7.76 -16.21 -26.65
N VAL A 253 8.74 -16.67 -27.47
CA VAL A 253 10.17 -16.61 -27.13
C VAL A 253 10.67 -15.16 -27.22
N ALA A 254 10.35 -14.50 -28.36
CA ALA A 254 10.75 -13.09 -28.53
C ALA A 254 10.15 -12.16 -27.49
N ILE A 255 8.87 -12.37 -27.14
CA ILE A 255 8.19 -11.57 -26.11
C ILE A 255 8.80 -11.82 -24.74
N ALA A 256 9.03 -13.08 -24.37
CA ALA A 256 9.65 -13.42 -23.08
C ALA A 256 11.06 -12.82 -22.97
N ALA A 257 11.89 -12.93 -24.00
CA ALA A 257 13.23 -12.34 -24.02
C ALA A 257 13.20 -10.82 -23.85
N LYS A 258 12.24 -10.15 -24.49
CA LYS A 258 12.09 -8.71 -24.41
C LYS A 258 11.62 -8.26 -23.03
N LEU A 259 10.61 -8.90 -22.45
CA LEU A 259 10.12 -8.58 -21.10
C LEU A 259 11.19 -8.85 -20.04
N ASN A 260 11.96 -9.94 -20.16
CA ASN A 260 13.10 -10.19 -19.29
C ASN A 260 14.13 -9.06 -19.38
N GLY A 261 14.48 -8.62 -20.59
CA GLY A 261 15.39 -7.48 -20.79
C GLY A 261 14.91 -6.19 -20.12
N LEU A 262 13.62 -5.86 -20.25
CA LEU A 262 13.02 -4.68 -19.60
C LEU A 262 13.05 -4.76 -18.07
N VAL A 263 12.90 -5.95 -17.51
CA VAL A 263 12.95 -6.18 -16.06
C VAL A 263 14.41 -6.20 -15.57
N GLU A 264 15.33 -6.77 -16.32
CA GLU A 264 16.76 -6.86 -15.97
C GLU A 264 17.47 -5.51 -16.04
N ALA A 265 17.06 -4.63 -16.97
CA ALA A 265 17.60 -3.27 -17.09
C ALA A 265 17.48 -2.43 -15.79
N LEU A 266 16.58 -2.80 -14.87
CA LEU A 266 16.41 -2.18 -13.56
C LEU A 266 17.48 -2.61 -12.53
N GLY A 267 18.51 -3.34 -12.91
CA GLY A 267 19.56 -3.79 -12.01
C GLY A 267 19.14 -4.98 -11.14
N LYS A 268 19.76 -5.14 -9.97
CA LYS A 268 19.55 -6.30 -9.07
C LYS A 268 18.42 -6.11 -8.04
N ASP A 269 17.72 -4.97 -8.05
CA ASP A 269 16.65 -4.67 -7.11
C ASP A 269 15.40 -5.52 -7.40
N ALA A 270 15.20 -6.57 -6.63
CA ALA A 270 14.09 -7.50 -6.81
C ALA A 270 12.71 -6.86 -6.60
N PRO A 271 12.47 -6.00 -5.59
CA PRO A 271 11.23 -5.24 -5.44
C PRO A 271 10.90 -4.38 -6.66
N LEU A 272 11.86 -3.65 -7.19
CA LEU A 272 11.69 -2.79 -8.37
C LEU A 272 11.36 -3.60 -9.62
N ARG A 273 12.05 -4.71 -9.84
CA ARG A 273 11.77 -5.66 -10.92
C ARG A 273 10.34 -6.22 -10.84
N ARG A 274 9.89 -6.62 -9.64
CA ARG A 274 8.52 -7.11 -9.43
C ARG A 274 7.48 -6.03 -9.70
N ARG A 275 7.74 -4.81 -9.25
CA ARG A 275 6.86 -3.66 -9.49
C ARG A 275 6.71 -3.41 -11.00
N ARG A 276 7.82 -3.41 -11.75
CA ARG A 276 7.80 -3.24 -13.22
C ARG A 276 7.01 -4.36 -13.89
N LEU A 277 7.18 -5.60 -13.47
CA LEU A 277 6.45 -6.72 -14.07
C LEU A 277 4.95 -6.68 -13.75
N ARG A 278 4.57 -6.28 -12.55
CA ARG A 278 3.14 -6.02 -12.22
C ARG A 278 2.54 -4.96 -13.13
N LEU A 279 3.27 -3.88 -13.38
CA LEU A 279 2.83 -2.83 -14.29
C LEU A 279 2.60 -3.39 -15.71
N ILE A 280 3.55 -4.13 -16.24
CA ILE A 280 3.44 -4.75 -17.58
C ILE A 280 2.21 -5.66 -17.66
N PHE A 281 2.03 -6.54 -16.68
CA PHE A 281 0.86 -7.43 -16.64
C PHE A 281 -0.45 -6.66 -16.38
N GLY A 282 -0.43 -5.58 -15.59
CA GLY A 282 -1.56 -4.67 -15.43
C GLY A 282 -2.01 -4.05 -16.76
N LEU A 283 -1.07 -3.55 -17.56
CA LEU A 283 -1.35 -3.04 -18.90
C LEU A 283 -1.94 -4.12 -19.84
N ALA A 284 -1.48 -5.37 -19.71
CA ALA A 284 -2.05 -6.48 -20.47
C ALA A 284 -3.47 -6.82 -20.01
N VAL A 285 -3.74 -6.78 -18.69
CA VAL A 285 -5.09 -6.95 -18.13
C VAL A 285 -6.05 -5.91 -18.68
N ASP A 286 -5.65 -4.63 -18.70
CA ASP A 286 -6.49 -3.54 -19.23
C ASP A 286 -6.74 -3.71 -20.73
N HIS A 287 -5.72 -4.14 -21.48
CA HIS A 287 -5.87 -4.43 -22.91
C HIS A 287 -6.91 -5.54 -23.13
N PHE A 288 -6.82 -6.68 -22.45
CA PHE A 288 -7.76 -7.79 -22.59
C PHE A 288 -9.17 -7.47 -22.08
N ARG A 289 -9.32 -6.65 -21.02
CA ARG A 289 -10.63 -6.15 -20.58
C ARG A 289 -11.30 -5.32 -21.66
N ASN A 290 -10.56 -4.45 -22.33
CA ASN A 290 -11.09 -3.64 -23.44
C ASN A 290 -11.43 -4.52 -24.64
N GLU A 291 -10.60 -5.53 -24.96
CA GLU A 291 -10.84 -6.49 -26.02
C GLU A 291 -12.11 -7.33 -25.76
N MET A 292 -12.44 -7.64 -24.50
CA MET A 292 -13.67 -8.36 -24.13
C MET A 292 -14.95 -7.58 -24.46
N GLN A 293 -14.87 -6.26 -24.59
CA GLN A 293 -16.01 -5.42 -25.00
C GLN A 293 -16.21 -5.42 -26.52
N SER A 294 -15.29 -5.97 -27.27
CA SER A 294 -15.33 -6.12 -28.72
C SER A 294 -15.58 -7.59 -29.15
N ALA A 295 -15.44 -7.93 -30.42
CA ALA A 295 -16.01 -9.14 -31.04
C ALA A 295 -15.52 -10.52 -30.56
N ASP A 296 -14.34 -10.67 -29.88
CA ASP A 296 -13.79 -11.97 -29.46
C ASP A 296 -13.66 -12.13 -27.93
N SER A 297 -14.80 -12.08 -27.25
CA SER A 297 -14.86 -12.08 -25.80
C SER A 297 -14.30 -13.35 -25.13
N ARG A 298 -14.40 -14.54 -25.75
CA ARG A 298 -13.92 -15.81 -25.14
C ARG A 298 -12.40 -15.92 -25.15
N ARG A 299 -11.76 -15.48 -26.23
CA ARG A 299 -10.31 -15.49 -26.34
C ARG A 299 -9.69 -14.45 -25.40
N ALA A 300 -10.24 -13.24 -25.39
CA ALA A 300 -9.83 -12.19 -24.46
C ALA A 300 -9.99 -12.59 -23.00
N ALA A 301 -11.09 -13.26 -22.63
CA ALA A 301 -11.32 -13.77 -21.29
C ALA A 301 -10.26 -14.78 -20.83
N ARG A 302 -9.89 -15.75 -21.69
CA ARG A 302 -8.84 -16.71 -21.36
C ARG A 302 -7.47 -16.05 -21.19
N ARG A 303 -7.14 -15.07 -22.03
CA ARG A 303 -5.89 -14.31 -21.94
C ARG A 303 -5.85 -13.46 -20.68
N LEU A 304 -6.98 -12.86 -20.32
CA LEU A 304 -7.15 -12.13 -19.07
C LEU A 304 -6.92 -13.03 -17.85
N GLU A 305 -7.55 -14.22 -17.81
CA GLU A 305 -7.37 -15.19 -16.74
C GLU A 305 -5.90 -15.57 -16.57
N ARG A 306 -5.20 -15.93 -17.68
CA ARG A 306 -3.77 -16.26 -17.65
C ARG A 306 -2.91 -15.11 -17.14
N THR A 307 -3.30 -13.87 -17.43
CA THR A 307 -2.55 -12.70 -17.00
C THR A 307 -2.78 -12.42 -15.50
N LEU A 308 -3.99 -12.66 -15.00
CA LEU A 308 -4.29 -12.57 -13.56
C LEU A 308 -3.55 -13.65 -12.75
N ASP A 309 -3.48 -14.90 -13.27
CA ASP A 309 -2.66 -15.97 -12.68
C ASP A 309 -1.17 -15.57 -12.60
N ALA A 310 -0.65 -14.96 -13.66
CA ALA A 310 0.73 -14.49 -13.68
C ALA A 310 0.97 -13.36 -12.65
N LEU A 311 0.05 -12.44 -12.47
CA LEU A 311 0.10 -11.42 -11.42
C LEU A 311 0.14 -12.03 -10.02
N GLU A 312 -0.70 -13.05 -9.77
CA GLU A 312 -0.68 -13.78 -8.50
C GLU A 312 0.67 -14.45 -8.24
N HIS A 313 1.30 -15.04 -9.25
CA HIS A 313 2.64 -15.62 -9.14
C HIS A 313 3.71 -14.55 -8.80
N VAL A 314 3.64 -13.36 -9.38
CA VAL A 314 4.52 -12.25 -9.02
C VAL A 314 4.35 -11.87 -7.55
N ASP A 315 3.11 -11.84 -7.06
CA ASP A 315 2.79 -11.49 -5.66
C ASP A 315 3.24 -12.58 -4.68
N ARG A 316 3.23 -13.84 -5.10
CA ARG A 316 3.74 -14.99 -4.32
C ARG A 316 5.26 -15.14 -4.36
N ASN A 317 6.00 -14.18 -4.89
CA ASN A 317 7.45 -14.19 -4.98
C ASN A 317 8.05 -15.33 -5.84
N VAL A 318 7.33 -15.82 -6.84
CA VAL A 318 7.86 -16.78 -7.82
C VAL A 318 8.99 -16.13 -8.63
N ASN A 319 9.89 -16.94 -9.17
CA ASN A 319 11.00 -16.49 -10.00
C ASN A 319 10.49 -15.74 -11.25
N LEU A 320 10.91 -14.48 -11.45
CA LEU A 320 10.35 -13.60 -12.48
C LEU A 320 10.57 -14.09 -13.91
N PRO A 321 11.77 -14.52 -14.34
CA PRO A 321 11.99 -15.11 -15.64
C PRO A 321 11.02 -16.27 -15.93
N TYR A 322 10.83 -17.16 -14.97
CA TYR A 322 9.89 -18.28 -15.10
C TYR A 322 8.44 -17.80 -15.31
N VAL A 323 7.99 -16.80 -14.54
CA VAL A 323 6.64 -16.23 -14.67
C VAL A 323 6.45 -15.61 -16.05
N ILE A 324 7.44 -14.87 -16.55
CA ILE A 324 7.42 -14.24 -17.88
C ILE A 324 7.32 -15.30 -18.98
N GLU A 325 8.17 -16.32 -18.95
CA GLU A 325 8.18 -17.41 -19.92
C GLU A 325 6.86 -18.19 -19.92
N ALA A 326 6.39 -18.60 -18.73
CA ALA A 326 5.13 -19.34 -18.57
C ALA A 326 3.93 -18.54 -19.09
N TRP A 327 3.86 -17.23 -18.78
CA TRP A 327 2.83 -16.32 -19.27
C TRP A 327 2.88 -16.19 -20.80
N SER A 328 4.07 -15.96 -21.37
CA SER A 328 4.24 -15.81 -22.82
C SER A 328 3.81 -17.06 -23.59
N VAL A 329 4.16 -18.25 -23.08
CA VAL A 329 3.74 -19.53 -23.68
C VAL A 329 2.22 -19.75 -23.50
N ALA A 330 1.66 -19.42 -22.33
CA ALA A 330 0.24 -19.60 -22.07
C ALA A 330 -0.66 -18.74 -22.97
N LEU A 331 -0.23 -17.51 -23.29
CA LEU A 331 -0.94 -16.64 -24.23
C LEU A 331 -0.87 -17.16 -25.67
N GLY A 332 0.23 -17.79 -26.06
CA GLY A 332 0.40 -18.38 -27.40
C GLY A 332 -0.47 -19.60 -27.67
N LYS A 333 -0.83 -20.37 -26.63
CA LYS A 333 -1.74 -21.54 -26.77
C LYS A 333 -3.20 -21.15 -27.06
N GLY A 334 -3.52 -19.89 -27.07
CA GLY A 334 -4.85 -19.33 -27.39
C GLY A 334 -4.90 -18.60 -28.73
N HIS A 335 -3.84 -18.67 -29.51
CA HIS A 335 -3.77 -18.08 -30.88
C HIS A 335 -4.26 -19.11 -31.93
#